data_95e3d7adf6767ac8a63565cb6f8723cf
#
_entry.id   95e3d7adf6767ac8a63565cb6f8723cf
#
_cell.length_a   1.000
_cell.length_b   1.000
_cell.length_c   1.000
_cell.angle_alpha   90.00
_cell.angle_beta   90.00
_cell.angle_gamma   90.00
#
_symmetry.space_group_name_H-M   'P 1'
#
loop_
_entity.id
_entity.type
_entity.pdbx_description
1 polymer ?
#
loop_
_entity_poly.entity_id
_entity_poly.type
_entity_poly.pdbx_seq_one_letter_code
_entity_poly.pdbx_strand_id
1 'polypeptide(L)'
;MRKTTLRKPSRRKFSIREMEEGTFLNWNDKFRAAETLGKPDEKTVTAQDHAISNSMTLLGHSLELGQMPSIASFMGYPALQDISQNGLIRACIETVADDMTREFGVVKIKEEDDTEVVQKMTALLDRFSIRKLLHQVAEFVGYFGGCLVFIDTGADDNTLQLPLNLTSKSDEVGIDKVKGFRLIDPINVFPGDYNSIDPLRDDFYKPRFWWVMGKRVHASRLIRFVANEVPQLFKPAYNFLGIAQAQILWDYVIHFGQCREATAELVTKQSMTVVKTNMTETLFQKGGTADLDRRMLLMAKYRNNSSCVAIDKEEEDVVNISVPMTGLTDVGRQALEFLACINRTPAVKLLGISPSGFNATGESDIRNYYDHIRSQQEKLFGDGMRVILHCLQLHAFGKVDPSMVFEWNELGDDDEQAIANIQKTKADTVGSYLDRNIISQEEARQFIANDENSGLNIDPDDLPEPPEESMNEGMNDEQGFRPKWLEDEQERSTLPHR
;
A
#
# COMPACT_ATOMS: atom_id res chain seq x y z
N MET A 1 -52.24 4.60 -50.59
CA MET A 1 -51.71 4.47 -49.19
C MET A 1 -51.15 3.07 -49.00
N ARG A 2 -49.82 2.89 -49.14
CA ARG A 2 -49.14 1.62 -48.87
C ARG A 2 -48.62 1.62 -47.46
N LYS A 3 -49.10 0.73 -46.60
CA LYS A 3 -48.59 0.50 -45.23
C LYS A 3 -47.28 -0.25 -45.34
N THR A 4 -46.18 0.41 -44.99
CA THR A 4 -44.86 -0.19 -44.84
C THR A 4 -44.78 -0.82 -43.44
N THR A 5 -44.82 -2.15 -43.39
CA THR A 5 -44.62 -2.94 -42.20
C THR A 5 -43.10 -3.02 -41.90
N LEU A 6 -42.67 -2.38 -40.81
CA LEU A 6 -41.32 -2.51 -40.27
C LEU A 6 -41.09 -3.94 -39.75
N ARG A 7 -40.23 -4.69 -40.45
CA ARG A 7 -39.75 -6.01 -39.96
C ARG A 7 -38.89 -5.80 -38.74
N LYS A 8 -39.28 -6.42 -37.62
CA LYS A 8 -38.43 -6.54 -36.44
C LYS A 8 -37.15 -7.30 -36.78
N PRO A 9 -35.96 -6.87 -36.35
CA PRO A 9 -34.73 -7.62 -36.56
C PRO A 9 -34.80 -8.97 -35.82
N SER A 10 -34.53 -10.06 -36.53
CA SER A 10 -34.45 -11.39 -35.96
C SER A 10 -33.23 -11.48 -35.06
N ARG A 11 -33.44 -11.86 -33.78
CA ARG A 11 -32.37 -12.24 -32.85
C ARG A 11 -31.66 -13.49 -33.44
N ARG A 12 -30.48 -13.33 -34.01
CA ARG A 12 -29.60 -14.45 -34.35
C ARG A 12 -29.13 -15.08 -33.02
N LYS A 13 -29.53 -16.32 -32.76
CA LYS A 13 -28.93 -17.15 -31.72
C LYS A 13 -27.61 -17.68 -32.28
N PHE A 14 -26.50 -17.23 -31.73
CA PHE A 14 -25.19 -17.82 -32.03
C PHE A 14 -25.10 -19.22 -31.40
N SER A 15 -24.68 -20.20 -32.18
CA SER A 15 -24.46 -21.57 -31.72
C SER A 15 -23.06 -21.69 -31.10
N ILE A 16 -22.91 -22.60 -30.16
CA ILE A 16 -21.60 -22.88 -29.49
C ILE A 16 -20.51 -23.26 -30.53
N ARG A 17 -20.88 -23.83 -31.63
CA ARG A 17 -19.96 -24.19 -32.74
C ARG A 17 -19.31 -22.97 -33.43
N GLU A 18 -20.01 -21.84 -33.51
CA GLU A 18 -19.44 -20.59 -34.08
C GLU A 18 -18.42 -19.91 -33.16
N MET A 19 -18.36 -20.30 -31.86
CA MET A 19 -17.34 -19.85 -30.93
C MET A 19 -16.03 -20.65 -31.04
N GLU A 20 -16.06 -21.88 -31.54
CA GLU A 20 -14.87 -22.75 -31.69
C GLU A 20 -14.09 -22.49 -32.98
N GLU A 21 -14.68 -21.84 -34.00
CA GLU A 21 -14.05 -21.57 -35.28
C GLU A 21 -13.33 -20.21 -35.36
N GLY A 22 -12.74 -19.73 -34.26
CA GLY A 22 -11.66 -18.72 -34.31
C GLY A 22 -12.03 -17.36 -34.89
N THR A 23 -13.31 -16.98 -34.94
CA THR A 23 -13.67 -15.59 -35.23
C THR A 23 -13.27 -14.77 -34.02
N PHE A 24 -12.17 -14.04 -34.13
CA PHE A 24 -11.81 -12.98 -33.21
C PHE A 24 -13.04 -12.12 -32.99
N LEU A 25 -13.74 -12.33 -31.88
CA LEU A 25 -14.79 -11.46 -31.41
C LEU A 25 -14.20 -10.06 -31.41
N ASN A 26 -14.76 -9.21 -32.27
CA ASN A 26 -14.33 -7.83 -32.37
C ASN A 26 -14.44 -7.22 -30.95
N TRP A 27 -13.33 -7.01 -30.29
CA TRP A 27 -13.25 -6.46 -28.93
C TRP A 27 -14.04 -5.15 -28.84
N ASN A 28 -14.13 -4.40 -29.96
CA ASN A 28 -14.95 -3.19 -30.06
C ASN A 28 -16.44 -3.43 -29.81
N ASP A 29 -17.00 -4.61 -30.11
CA ASP A 29 -18.43 -4.88 -29.91
C ASP A 29 -18.73 -5.18 -28.40
N LYS A 30 -17.77 -5.74 -27.67
CA LYS A 30 -17.88 -5.85 -26.22
C LYS A 30 -17.78 -4.49 -25.52
N PHE A 31 -16.94 -3.59 -26.02
CA PHE A 31 -16.79 -2.25 -25.47
C PHE A 31 -17.91 -1.29 -25.87
N ARG A 32 -18.54 -1.47 -27.05
CA ARG A 32 -19.78 -0.75 -27.39
C ARG A 32 -20.96 -1.09 -26.48
N ALA A 33 -20.97 -2.28 -25.90
CA ALA A 33 -21.96 -2.62 -24.87
C ALA A 33 -21.75 -1.78 -23.60
N ALA A 34 -20.50 -1.44 -23.26
CA ALA A 34 -20.19 -0.53 -22.15
C ALA A 34 -20.53 0.94 -22.49
N GLU A 35 -20.40 1.37 -23.76
CA GLU A 35 -20.86 2.71 -24.22
C GLU A 35 -22.37 2.88 -24.11
N THR A 36 -23.15 1.82 -24.32
CA THR A 36 -24.62 1.86 -24.16
C THR A 36 -25.07 1.83 -22.71
N LEU A 37 -24.22 1.37 -21.78
CA LEU A 37 -24.51 1.40 -20.34
C LEU A 37 -24.35 2.81 -19.73
N GLY A 38 -23.66 3.73 -20.42
CA GLY A 38 -23.47 5.12 -19.98
C GLY A 38 -24.65 6.06 -20.16
N LYS A 39 -25.77 5.61 -20.74
CA LYS A 39 -27.03 6.38 -20.80
C LYS A 39 -28.03 5.72 -19.86
N PRO A 40 -28.25 6.25 -18.67
CA PRO A 40 -29.32 5.75 -17.82
C PRO A 40 -30.65 6.08 -18.53
N ASP A 41 -31.34 5.04 -19.02
CA ASP A 41 -32.77 5.15 -19.20
C ASP A 41 -33.37 5.45 -17.82
N GLU A 42 -34.40 6.28 -17.77
CA GLU A 42 -35.05 6.80 -16.56
C GLU A 42 -35.53 5.72 -15.55
N LYS A 43 -35.32 4.45 -15.83
CA LYS A 43 -35.50 3.34 -14.90
C LYS A 43 -34.12 2.83 -14.49
N THR A 44 -33.65 3.42 -13.43
CA THR A 44 -32.46 3.10 -12.64
C THR A 44 -32.23 1.60 -12.44
N VAL A 45 -31.69 0.93 -13.44
CA VAL A 45 -30.93 -0.30 -13.22
C VAL A 45 -29.56 0.20 -12.75
N THR A 46 -29.30 0.16 -11.47
CA THR A 46 -28.02 0.55 -10.92
C THR A 46 -26.95 -0.39 -11.50
N ALA A 47 -25.79 0.13 -11.86
CA ALA A 47 -24.65 -0.69 -12.23
C ALA A 47 -24.27 -1.71 -11.14
N GLN A 48 -24.73 -1.49 -9.91
CA GLN A 48 -24.78 -2.46 -8.83
C GLN A 48 -25.41 -3.79 -9.28
N ASP A 49 -26.55 -3.77 -9.95
CA ASP A 49 -27.27 -5.00 -10.30
C ASP A 49 -26.51 -5.83 -11.35
N HIS A 50 -25.81 -5.18 -12.29
CA HIS A 50 -24.98 -5.88 -13.28
C HIS A 50 -23.64 -6.33 -12.72
N ALA A 51 -22.99 -5.55 -11.86
CA ALA A 51 -21.74 -5.91 -11.22
C ALA A 51 -21.97 -7.06 -10.21
N ILE A 52 -23.05 -7.01 -9.43
CA ILE A 52 -23.44 -8.06 -8.48
C ILE A 52 -23.73 -9.36 -9.23
N SER A 53 -24.55 -9.32 -10.31
CA SER A 53 -24.90 -10.50 -11.07
C SER A 53 -23.69 -11.18 -11.71
N ASN A 54 -22.76 -10.41 -12.28
CA ASN A 54 -21.58 -10.97 -12.95
C ASN A 54 -20.54 -11.47 -11.96
N SER A 55 -20.30 -10.76 -10.85
CA SER A 55 -19.27 -11.14 -9.87
C SER A 55 -19.71 -12.35 -9.03
N MET A 56 -20.96 -12.39 -8.58
CA MET A 56 -21.51 -13.53 -7.85
C MET A 56 -21.52 -14.81 -8.70
N THR A 57 -21.84 -14.71 -9.98
CA THR A 57 -21.84 -15.86 -10.90
C THR A 57 -20.40 -16.34 -11.16
N LEU A 58 -19.43 -15.43 -11.29
CA LEU A 58 -18.03 -15.78 -11.52
C LEU A 58 -17.40 -16.42 -10.26
N LEU A 59 -17.67 -15.83 -9.08
CA LEU A 59 -17.18 -16.38 -7.81
C LEU A 59 -17.80 -17.75 -7.50
N GLY A 60 -19.11 -17.90 -7.71
CA GLY A 60 -19.80 -19.18 -7.51
C GLY A 60 -19.27 -20.29 -8.42
N HIS A 61 -19.04 -19.97 -9.71
CA HIS A 61 -18.49 -20.94 -10.66
C HIS A 61 -17.03 -21.31 -10.37
N SER A 62 -16.24 -20.36 -9.90
CA SER A 62 -14.84 -20.61 -9.54
C SER A 62 -14.71 -21.46 -8.28
N LEU A 63 -15.60 -21.25 -7.30
CA LEU A 63 -15.64 -22.04 -6.07
C LEU A 63 -16.14 -23.47 -6.33
N GLU A 64 -17.14 -23.66 -7.20
CA GLU A 64 -17.65 -25.00 -7.58
C GLU A 64 -16.62 -25.83 -8.37
N LEU A 65 -15.82 -25.21 -9.21
CA LEU A 65 -14.82 -25.89 -10.02
C LEU A 65 -13.47 -26.06 -9.32
N GLY A 66 -13.30 -25.53 -8.09
CA GLY A 66 -12.01 -25.51 -7.40
C GLY A 66 -10.92 -24.73 -8.15
N GLN A 67 -11.33 -23.96 -9.17
CA GLN A 67 -10.43 -23.10 -9.92
C GLN A 67 -10.38 -21.73 -9.25
N MET A 68 -9.19 -21.28 -8.93
CA MET A 68 -8.99 -19.90 -8.47
C MET A 68 -9.50 -18.92 -9.54
N PRO A 69 -10.28 -17.90 -9.17
CA PRO A 69 -10.60 -16.83 -10.11
C PRO A 69 -9.28 -16.24 -10.61
N SER A 70 -9.05 -16.36 -11.92
CA SER A 70 -7.85 -15.79 -12.53
C SER A 70 -7.79 -14.30 -12.18
N ILE A 71 -6.66 -13.83 -11.66
CA ILE A 71 -6.36 -12.41 -11.39
C ILE A 71 -6.57 -11.54 -12.66
N ALA A 72 -6.66 -12.19 -13.83
CA ALA A 72 -6.79 -11.54 -15.12
C ALA A 72 -8.11 -10.79 -15.35
N SER A 73 -9.11 -10.90 -14.48
CA SER A 73 -10.40 -10.22 -14.64
C SER A 73 -10.78 -9.42 -13.39
N PHE A 74 -11.45 -8.30 -13.59
CA PHE A 74 -12.00 -7.51 -12.49
C PHE A 74 -13.08 -8.30 -11.75
N MET A 75 -12.91 -8.47 -10.45
CA MET A 75 -13.84 -9.23 -9.60
C MET A 75 -15.17 -8.51 -9.35
N GLY A 76 -15.20 -7.20 -9.53
CA GLY A 76 -16.35 -6.36 -9.18
C GLY A 76 -16.30 -5.84 -7.74
N TYR A 77 -16.84 -4.64 -7.54
CA TYR A 77 -16.80 -3.98 -6.23
C TYR A 77 -17.54 -4.75 -5.11
N PRO A 78 -18.68 -5.41 -5.35
CA PRO A 78 -19.32 -6.20 -4.31
C PRO A 78 -18.44 -7.34 -3.79
N ALA A 79 -17.77 -8.07 -4.71
CA ALA A 79 -16.85 -9.12 -4.30
C ALA A 79 -15.62 -8.56 -3.54
N LEU A 80 -15.10 -7.40 -3.98
CA LEU A 80 -14.03 -6.69 -3.28
C LEU A 80 -14.46 -6.27 -1.86
N GLN A 81 -15.69 -5.84 -1.66
CA GLN A 81 -16.22 -5.54 -0.33
C GLN A 81 -16.28 -6.79 0.57
N ASP A 82 -16.69 -7.93 0.02
CA ASP A 82 -16.75 -9.17 0.78
C ASP A 82 -15.35 -9.65 1.21
N ILE A 83 -14.39 -9.68 0.29
CA ILE A 83 -13.02 -10.09 0.61
C ILE A 83 -12.29 -9.08 1.50
N SER A 84 -12.64 -7.79 1.44
CA SER A 84 -12.06 -6.76 2.30
C SER A 84 -12.38 -6.96 3.79
N GLN A 85 -13.39 -7.78 4.13
CA GLN A 85 -13.69 -8.13 5.51
C GLN A 85 -12.74 -9.18 6.08
N ASN A 86 -11.92 -9.83 5.25
CA ASN A 86 -10.95 -10.81 5.71
C ASN A 86 -9.84 -10.13 6.55
N GLY A 87 -9.60 -10.65 7.76
CA GLY A 87 -8.66 -10.06 8.71
C GLY A 87 -7.21 -9.95 8.21
N LEU A 88 -6.74 -10.89 7.37
CA LEU A 88 -5.40 -10.83 6.79
C LEU A 88 -5.29 -9.74 5.72
N ILE A 89 -6.31 -9.61 4.86
CA ILE A 89 -6.37 -8.58 3.83
C ILE A 89 -6.44 -7.19 4.49
N ARG A 90 -7.28 -7.06 5.52
CA ARG A 90 -7.36 -5.83 6.30
C ARG A 90 -6.03 -5.46 6.92
N ALA A 91 -5.39 -6.39 7.62
CA ALA A 91 -4.09 -6.14 8.23
C ALA A 91 -3.04 -5.67 7.20
N CYS A 92 -3.00 -6.29 6.02
CA CYS A 92 -2.09 -5.89 4.94
C CYS A 92 -2.34 -4.47 4.45
N ILE A 93 -3.61 -4.09 4.24
CA ILE A 93 -3.97 -2.79 3.66
C ILE A 93 -3.89 -1.69 4.72
N GLU A 94 -4.45 -1.93 5.90
CA GLU A 94 -4.48 -0.96 7.00
C GLU A 94 -3.06 -0.61 7.47
N THR A 95 -2.15 -1.59 7.58
CA THR A 95 -0.74 -1.33 7.93
C THR A 95 -0.07 -0.36 6.94
N VAL A 96 -0.30 -0.53 5.64
CA VAL A 96 0.26 0.37 4.62
C VAL A 96 -0.40 1.75 4.69
N ALA A 97 -1.74 1.81 4.86
CA ALA A 97 -2.47 3.07 4.96
C ALA A 97 -2.08 3.89 6.20
N ASP A 98 -1.90 3.21 7.34
CA ASP A 98 -1.40 3.82 8.57
C ASP A 98 -0.02 4.44 8.37
N ASP A 99 0.92 3.67 7.78
CA ASP A 99 2.27 4.16 7.56
C ASP A 99 2.34 5.29 6.52
N MET A 100 1.51 5.25 5.47
CA MET A 100 1.44 6.33 4.50
C MET A 100 0.96 7.66 5.09
N THR A 101 0.31 7.65 6.26
CA THR A 101 -0.29 8.84 6.86
C THR A 101 0.16 9.10 8.31
N ARG A 102 0.99 8.21 8.88
CA ARG A 102 1.50 8.33 10.25
C ARG A 102 2.30 9.61 10.43
N GLU A 103 3.32 9.81 9.60
CA GLU A 103 4.12 11.01 9.58
C GLU A 103 3.60 11.97 8.51
N PHE A 104 2.55 12.72 8.88
CA PHE A 104 1.96 13.69 7.97
C PHE A 104 2.92 14.86 7.74
N GLY A 105 3.05 15.27 6.48
CA GLY A 105 4.00 16.28 6.09
C GLY A 105 3.60 17.71 6.49
N VAL A 106 4.44 18.64 6.12
CA VAL A 106 4.30 20.06 6.39
C VAL A 106 4.21 20.86 5.10
N VAL A 107 3.58 22.02 5.17
CA VAL A 107 3.56 22.98 4.06
C VAL A 107 4.82 23.85 4.17
N LYS A 108 5.57 23.96 3.08
CA LYS A 108 6.76 24.82 2.98
C LYS A 108 6.60 25.82 1.82
N ILE A 109 7.19 26.99 1.95
CA ILE A 109 7.28 28.02 0.91
C ILE A 109 8.75 28.11 0.49
N LYS A 110 9.05 28.00 -0.81
CA LYS A 110 10.44 27.89 -1.28
C LYS A 110 11.27 29.18 -1.18
N GLU A 111 10.65 30.34 -1.15
CA GLU A 111 11.34 31.62 -1.33
C GLU A 111 11.23 32.57 -0.12
N GLU A 112 10.25 32.39 0.76
CA GLU A 112 10.02 33.24 1.92
C GLU A 112 9.50 32.40 3.09
N ASP A 113 10.13 32.52 4.26
CA ASP A 113 9.62 31.95 5.52
C ASP A 113 8.46 32.79 6.08
N ASP A 114 7.34 32.84 5.36
CA ASP A 114 6.13 33.48 5.86
C ASP A 114 5.40 32.55 6.84
N THR A 115 5.86 32.57 8.07
CA THR A 115 5.35 31.70 9.17
C THR A 115 3.85 31.82 9.36
N GLU A 116 3.27 33.02 9.14
CA GLU A 116 1.82 33.23 9.31
C GLU A 116 1.00 32.51 8.23
N VAL A 117 1.51 32.53 6.98
CA VAL A 117 0.85 31.83 5.85
C VAL A 117 0.91 30.33 6.05
N VAL A 118 2.07 29.80 6.46
CA VAL A 118 2.27 28.37 6.75
C VAL A 118 1.34 27.92 7.89
N GLN A 119 1.30 28.65 9.00
CA GLN A 119 0.39 28.33 10.13
C GLN A 119 -1.07 28.34 9.70
N LYS A 120 -1.51 29.32 8.90
CA LYS A 120 -2.87 29.37 8.38
C LYS A 120 -3.22 28.18 7.49
N MET A 121 -2.28 27.77 6.63
CA MET A 121 -2.47 26.58 5.78
C MET A 121 -2.52 25.30 6.59
N THR A 122 -1.65 25.14 7.58
CA THR A 122 -1.67 24.00 8.50
C THR A 122 -3.00 23.91 9.25
N ALA A 123 -3.48 25.04 9.78
CA ALA A 123 -4.79 25.10 10.45
C ALA A 123 -5.96 24.72 9.51
N LEU A 124 -5.85 25.03 8.21
CA LEU A 124 -6.86 24.62 7.23
C LEU A 124 -6.77 23.13 6.90
N LEU A 125 -5.58 22.56 6.80
CA LEU A 125 -5.41 21.11 6.62
C LEU A 125 -6.06 20.33 7.78
N ASP A 126 -5.91 20.83 9.01
CA ASP A 126 -6.53 20.24 10.21
C ASP A 126 -8.03 20.44 10.21
N ARG A 127 -8.52 21.66 9.93
CA ARG A 127 -9.95 22.00 9.86
C ARG A 127 -10.69 21.10 8.88
N PHE A 128 -10.11 20.83 7.71
CA PHE A 128 -10.70 19.96 6.69
C PHE A 128 -10.34 18.49 6.90
N SER A 129 -9.58 18.16 7.95
CA SER A 129 -9.16 16.79 8.30
C SER A 129 -8.50 16.05 7.14
N ILE A 130 -7.61 16.73 6.42
CA ILE A 130 -6.98 16.20 5.19
C ILE A 130 -6.17 14.93 5.49
N ARG A 131 -5.46 14.85 6.63
CA ARG A 131 -4.76 13.63 7.06
C ARG A 131 -5.71 12.43 7.11
N LYS A 132 -6.87 12.59 7.77
CA LYS A 132 -7.88 11.52 7.86
C LYS A 132 -8.46 11.16 6.49
N LEU A 133 -8.69 12.16 5.64
CA LEU A 133 -9.16 11.94 4.27
C LEU A 133 -8.15 11.09 3.48
N LEU A 134 -6.85 11.43 3.53
CA LEU A 134 -5.81 10.69 2.81
C LEU A 134 -5.62 9.27 3.36
N HIS A 135 -5.78 9.08 4.68
CA HIS A 135 -5.82 7.74 5.27
C HIS A 135 -6.94 6.89 4.67
N GLN A 136 -8.16 7.43 4.64
CA GLN A 136 -9.30 6.75 4.01
C GLN A 136 -9.08 6.51 2.51
N VAL A 137 -8.45 7.46 1.81
CA VAL A 137 -8.06 7.27 0.40
C VAL A 137 -7.11 6.10 0.25
N ALA A 138 -6.08 5.97 1.11
CA ALA A 138 -5.14 4.86 1.06
C ALA A 138 -5.82 3.51 1.28
N GLU A 139 -6.72 3.42 2.28
CA GLU A 139 -7.53 2.24 2.52
C GLU A 139 -8.39 1.86 1.31
N PHE A 140 -9.14 2.83 0.74
CA PHE A 140 -10.02 2.59 -0.41
C PHE A 140 -9.24 2.20 -1.67
N VAL A 141 -8.07 2.78 -1.87
CA VAL A 141 -7.17 2.38 -2.94
C VAL A 141 -6.69 0.94 -2.74
N GLY A 142 -6.38 0.55 -1.52
CA GLY A 142 -6.03 -0.83 -1.18
C GLY A 142 -7.18 -1.81 -1.41
N TYR A 143 -8.39 -1.48 -0.96
CA TYR A 143 -9.57 -2.35 -1.07
C TYR A 143 -10.16 -2.41 -2.46
N PHE A 144 -10.18 -1.29 -3.20
CA PHE A 144 -10.92 -1.16 -4.47
C PHE A 144 -10.06 -0.81 -5.68
N GLY A 145 -8.75 -0.57 -5.49
CA GLY A 145 -7.83 -0.17 -6.56
C GLY A 145 -7.82 1.33 -6.86
N GLY A 146 -8.71 2.09 -6.27
CA GLY A 146 -8.79 3.55 -6.42
C GLY A 146 -10.06 4.12 -5.83
N CYS A 147 -10.11 5.44 -5.74
CA CYS A 147 -11.29 6.19 -5.29
C CYS A 147 -11.32 7.59 -5.89
N LEU A 148 -12.43 8.27 -5.72
CA LEU A 148 -12.61 9.66 -6.12
C LEU A 148 -12.91 10.51 -4.90
N VAL A 149 -12.28 11.68 -4.84
CA VAL A 149 -12.58 12.68 -3.81
C VAL A 149 -13.25 13.89 -4.48
N PHE A 150 -14.45 14.20 -4.04
CA PHE A 150 -15.24 15.33 -4.52
C PHE A 150 -14.84 16.60 -3.80
N ILE A 151 -14.62 17.67 -4.57
CA ILE A 151 -14.37 19.02 -4.07
C ILE A 151 -15.73 19.71 -3.88
N ASP A 152 -16.18 19.83 -2.63
CA ASP A 152 -17.47 20.43 -2.30
C ASP A 152 -17.33 21.95 -2.20
N THR A 153 -17.86 22.65 -3.19
CA THR A 153 -17.99 24.10 -3.23
C THR A 153 -19.41 24.57 -2.92
N GLY A 154 -20.34 23.63 -2.74
CA GLY A 154 -21.77 23.92 -2.58
C GLY A 154 -22.47 24.26 -3.87
N ALA A 155 -21.92 23.85 -5.00
CA ALA A 155 -22.50 24.08 -6.32
C ALA A 155 -23.80 23.27 -6.53
N ASP A 156 -24.73 23.85 -7.28
CA ASP A 156 -25.96 23.17 -7.69
C ASP A 156 -25.70 22.09 -8.75
N ASP A 157 -26.63 21.15 -8.90
CA ASP A 157 -26.51 20.01 -9.82
C ASP A 157 -26.22 20.43 -11.28
N ASN A 158 -26.70 21.56 -11.74
CA ASN A 158 -26.40 22.11 -13.07
C ASN A 158 -24.94 22.59 -13.17
N THR A 159 -24.45 23.19 -12.11
CA THR A 159 -23.07 23.70 -12.02
C THR A 159 -22.07 22.57 -11.89
N LEU A 160 -22.45 21.42 -11.31
CA LEU A 160 -21.59 20.24 -11.21
C LEU A 160 -21.14 19.71 -12.57
N GLN A 161 -21.88 19.96 -13.64
CA GLN A 161 -21.53 19.54 -14.99
C GLN A 161 -20.50 20.46 -15.66
N LEU A 162 -20.29 21.65 -15.13
CA LEU A 162 -19.33 22.61 -15.62
C LEU A 162 -17.94 22.36 -15.04
N PRO A 163 -16.87 22.64 -15.78
CA PRO A 163 -15.50 22.50 -15.26
C PRO A 163 -15.26 23.42 -14.08
N LEU A 164 -14.60 22.89 -13.05
CA LEU A 164 -14.12 23.67 -11.92
C LEU A 164 -12.78 24.32 -12.28
N ASN A 165 -12.74 25.63 -12.29
CA ASN A 165 -11.52 26.38 -12.56
C ASN A 165 -10.82 26.73 -11.24
N LEU A 166 -9.63 26.19 -11.04
CA LEU A 166 -8.78 26.49 -9.87
C LEU A 166 -7.84 27.66 -10.17
N THR A 167 -8.41 28.79 -10.53
CA THR A 167 -7.66 30.03 -10.81
C THR A 167 -8.19 31.17 -9.94
N SER A 168 -7.35 32.16 -9.67
CA SER A 168 -7.70 33.35 -8.88
C SER A 168 -8.90 34.15 -9.41
N LYS A 169 -9.33 33.89 -10.65
CA LYS A 169 -10.50 34.56 -11.27
C LYS A 169 -11.79 33.73 -11.15
N SER A 170 -11.75 32.59 -10.46
CA SER A 170 -12.93 31.75 -10.31
C SER A 170 -13.87 32.31 -9.25
N ASP A 171 -15.10 32.60 -9.63
CA ASP A 171 -16.14 32.99 -8.66
C ASP A 171 -16.64 31.81 -7.81
N GLU A 172 -16.34 30.58 -8.21
CA GLU A 172 -16.83 29.38 -7.56
C GLU A 172 -15.90 28.89 -6.43
N VAL A 173 -14.58 29.02 -6.63
CA VAL A 173 -13.56 28.68 -5.63
C VAL A 173 -12.84 29.95 -5.23
N GLY A 174 -13.38 30.66 -4.25
CA GLY A 174 -12.84 31.90 -3.72
C GLY A 174 -12.73 31.84 -2.20
N ILE A 175 -12.52 33.00 -1.59
CA ILE A 175 -12.40 33.12 -0.13
C ILE A 175 -13.64 32.51 0.54
N ASP A 176 -13.42 31.59 1.47
CA ASP A 176 -14.43 30.87 2.27
C ASP A 176 -15.47 30.06 1.48
N LYS A 177 -15.22 29.74 0.20
CA LYS A 177 -16.19 29.02 -0.63
C LYS A 177 -16.05 27.51 -0.61
N VAL A 178 -14.87 26.96 -0.33
CA VAL A 178 -14.68 25.51 -0.22
C VAL A 178 -15.35 25.02 1.06
N LYS A 179 -16.31 24.11 0.93
CA LYS A 179 -17.03 23.50 2.06
C LYS A 179 -16.35 22.26 2.60
N GLY A 180 -15.62 21.54 1.75
CA GLY A 180 -14.90 20.34 2.17
C GLY A 180 -14.50 19.43 1.03
N PHE A 181 -13.93 18.30 1.40
CA PHE A 181 -13.54 17.21 0.51
C PHE A 181 -14.26 15.94 0.93
N ARG A 182 -14.92 15.27 0.00
CA ARG A 182 -15.74 14.08 0.29
C ARG A 182 -15.22 12.88 -0.50
N LEU A 183 -14.85 11.83 0.20
CA LEU A 183 -14.52 10.55 -0.39
C LEU A 183 -15.78 9.91 -0.96
N ILE A 184 -15.70 9.42 -2.20
CA ILE A 184 -16.79 8.72 -2.88
C ILE A 184 -16.39 7.28 -3.07
N ASP A 185 -17.25 6.38 -2.62
CA ASP A 185 -17.08 4.95 -2.81
C ASP A 185 -17.11 4.60 -4.31
N PRO A 186 -16.15 3.85 -4.82
CA PRO A 186 -16.07 3.44 -6.22
C PRO A 186 -17.32 2.73 -6.76
N ILE A 187 -18.08 2.05 -5.91
CA ILE A 187 -19.31 1.37 -6.28
C ILE A 187 -20.40 2.35 -6.77
N ASN A 188 -20.32 3.60 -6.31
CA ASN A 188 -21.32 4.63 -6.61
C ASN A 188 -20.92 5.51 -7.81
N VAL A 189 -19.83 5.18 -8.49
CA VAL A 189 -19.24 6.04 -9.51
C VAL A 189 -19.08 5.27 -10.83
N PHE A 190 -19.46 5.93 -11.95
CA PHE A 190 -19.27 5.42 -13.29
C PHE A 190 -18.58 6.45 -14.18
N PRO A 191 -17.63 6.02 -15.02
CA PRO A 191 -17.06 6.89 -16.02
C PRO A 191 -18.12 7.26 -17.06
N GLY A 192 -18.16 8.53 -17.41
CA GLY A 192 -18.97 9.04 -18.53
C GLY A 192 -18.23 8.97 -19.86
N ASP A 193 -18.46 9.96 -20.72
CA ASP A 193 -17.89 10.03 -22.06
C ASP A 193 -16.35 10.09 -22.00
N TYR A 194 -15.68 9.21 -22.73
CA TYR A 194 -14.23 9.20 -22.92
C TYR A 194 -13.86 8.91 -24.37
N ASN A 195 -12.73 9.44 -24.81
CA ASN A 195 -12.20 9.22 -26.14
C ASN A 195 -11.45 7.88 -26.19
N SER A 196 -11.91 6.95 -27.02
CA SER A 196 -11.26 5.65 -27.24
C SER A 196 -10.70 5.50 -28.67
N ILE A 197 -10.84 6.55 -29.54
CA ILE A 197 -10.58 6.45 -30.96
C ILE A 197 -9.18 6.96 -31.34
N ASP A 198 -8.78 8.12 -30.79
CA ASP A 198 -7.55 8.79 -31.17
C ASP A 198 -6.55 8.87 -30.02
N PRO A 199 -5.47 8.05 -30.07
CA PRO A 199 -4.44 8.03 -29.02
C PRO A 199 -3.55 9.27 -28.98
N LEU A 200 -3.56 10.11 -30.01
CA LEU A 200 -2.75 11.33 -30.07
C LEU A 200 -3.38 12.51 -29.34
N ARG A 201 -4.65 12.38 -28.96
CA ARG A 201 -5.35 13.44 -28.24
C ARG A 201 -5.13 13.33 -26.73
N ASP A 202 -5.04 14.47 -26.07
CA ASP A 202 -4.85 14.56 -24.62
C ASP A 202 -5.99 13.97 -23.80
N ASP A 203 -7.21 13.87 -24.38
CA ASP A 203 -8.40 13.30 -23.77
C ASP A 203 -8.54 11.79 -23.98
N PHE A 204 -7.53 11.13 -24.59
CA PHE A 204 -7.55 9.71 -24.85
C PHE A 204 -7.60 8.89 -23.56
N TYR A 205 -8.60 8.02 -23.42
CA TYR A 205 -8.88 7.24 -22.21
C TYR A 205 -8.94 8.08 -20.93
N LYS A 206 -9.43 9.32 -21.00
CA LYS A 206 -9.69 10.19 -19.86
C LYS A 206 -11.17 10.56 -19.84
N PRO A 207 -11.96 10.06 -18.86
CA PRO A 207 -13.36 10.46 -18.72
C PRO A 207 -13.48 11.95 -18.42
N ARG A 208 -14.30 12.66 -19.21
CA ARG A 208 -14.58 14.09 -18.97
C ARG A 208 -15.61 14.29 -17.87
N PHE A 209 -16.50 13.32 -17.73
CA PHE A 209 -17.58 13.35 -16.75
C PHE A 209 -17.64 12.03 -16.01
N TRP A 210 -18.13 12.11 -14.81
CA TRP A 210 -18.41 10.97 -13.97
C TRP A 210 -19.86 10.99 -13.53
N TRP A 211 -20.49 9.84 -13.49
CA TRP A 211 -21.80 9.66 -12.92
C TRP A 211 -21.64 9.24 -11.45
N VAL A 212 -22.16 10.04 -10.53
CA VAL A 212 -22.13 9.78 -9.09
C VAL A 212 -23.56 9.66 -8.62
N MET A 213 -24.03 8.45 -8.36
CA MET A 213 -25.41 8.18 -7.92
C MET A 213 -26.46 8.88 -8.82
N GLY A 214 -26.28 8.83 -10.15
CA GLY A 214 -27.18 9.45 -11.14
C GLY A 214 -26.95 10.93 -11.40
N LYS A 215 -26.04 11.60 -10.68
CA LYS A 215 -25.64 12.98 -10.96
C LYS A 215 -24.42 13.01 -11.88
N ARG A 216 -24.46 13.87 -12.88
CA ARG A 216 -23.34 14.08 -13.80
C ARG A 216 -22.39 15.11 -13.23
N VAL A 217 -21.12 14.71 -12.97
CA VAL A 217 -20.09 15.57 -12.36
C VAL A 217 -18.92 15.70 -13.33
N HIS A 218 -18.44 16.92 -13.56
CA HIS A 218 -17.26 17.14 -14.38
C HIS A 218 -15.99 16.61 -13.71
N ALA A 219 -15.07 16.02 -14.48
CA ALA A 219 -13.86 15.39 -13.94
C ALA A 219 -12.98 16.34 -13.12
N SER A 220 -12.92 17.63 -13.46
CA SER A 220 -12.14 18.63 -12.69
C SER A 220 -12.64 18.88 -11.26
N ARG A 221 -13.86 18.40 -10.90
CA ARG A 221 -14.41 18.48 -9.54
C ARG A 221 -14.10 17.25 -8.69
N LEU A 222 -13.43 16.28 -9.29
CA LEU A 222 -13.11 15.01 -8.67
C LEU A 222 -11.60 14.79 -8.74
N ILE A 223 -11.00 14.56 -7.59
CA ILE A 223 -9.60 14.15 -7.49
C ILE A 223 -9.58 12.64 -7.57
N ARG A 224 -8.90 12.07 -8.55
CA ARG A 224 -8.81 10.63 -8.77
C ARG A 224 -7.53 10.09 -8.14
N PHE A 225 -7.67 9.21 -7.18
CA PHE A 225 -6.57 8.47 -6.57
C PHE A 225 -6.59 7.03 -7.05
N VAL A 226 -5.51 6.58 -7.67
CA VAL A 226 -5.40 5.23 -8.27
C VAL A 226 -4.02 4.67 -8.02
N ALA A 227 -3.96 3.45 -7.47
CA ALA A 227 -2.75 2.64 -7.45
C ALA A 227 -2.89 1.45 -8.42
N ASN A 228 -1.77 0.79 -8.72
CA ASN A 228 -1.73 -0.39 -9.60
C ASN A 228 -2.52 -0.17 -10.90
N GLU A 229 -2.21 0.91 -11.62
CA GLU A 229 -2.92 1.23 -12.87
C GLU A 229 -2.92 0.05 -13.84
N VAL A 230 -4.07 -0.19 -14.45
CA VAL A 230 -4.24 -1.21 -15.49
C VAL A 230 -3.85 -0.67 -16.86
N PRO A 231 -3.43 -1.55 -17.79
CA PRO A 231 -3.23 -1.18 -19.18
C PRO A 231 -4.48 -0.51 -19.78
N GLN A 232 -4.29 0.40 -20.73
CA GLN A 232 -5.36 1.24 -21.28
C GLN A 232 -6.60 0.46 -21.72
N LEU A 233 -6.39 -0.69 -22.36
CA LEU A 233 -7.48 -1.53 -22.86
C LEU A 233 -8.40 -2.05 -21.74
N PHE A 234 -7.85 -2.26 -20.54
CA PHE A 234 -8.61 -2.76 -19.39
C PHE A 234 -9.22 -1.65 -18.55
N LYS A 235 -8.80 -0.37 -18.71
CA LYS A 235 -9.31 0.76 -17.91
C LYS A 235 -10.84 0.81 -17.83
N PRO A 236 -11.62 0.62 -18.93
CA PRO A 236 -13.07 0.63 -18.82
C PRO A 236 -13.65 -0.49 -17.95
N ALA A 237 -13.04 -1.68 -17.98
CA ALA A 237 -13.48 -2.82 -17.17
C ALA A 237 -13.28 -2.57 -15.65
N TYR A 238 -12.30 -1.76 -15.30
CA TYR A 238 -11.97 -1.36 -13.92
C TYR A 238 -12.54 0.02 -13.56
N ASN A 239 -13.54 0.52 -14.30
CA ASN A 239 -14.10 1.87 -14.10
C ASN A 239 -13.04 2.98 -14.09
N PHE A 240 -11.98 2.87 -14.89
CA PHE A 240 -10.82 3.77 -14.90
C PHE A 240 -10.09 3.91 -13.55
N LEU A 241 -10.25 2.92 -12.67
CA LEU A 241 -9.45 2.75 -11.46
C LEU A 241 -8.38 1.69 -11.68
N GLY A 242 -7.67 1.31 -10.63
CA GLY A 242 -6.60 0.32 -10.69
C GLY A 242 -7.02 -1.08 -10.21
N ILE A 243 -6.05 -1.99 -10.15
CA ILE A 243 -6.25 -3.29 -9.54
C ILE A 243 -6.22 -3.13 -8.02
N ALA A 244 -7.24 -3.63 -7.34
CA ALA A 244 -7.29 -3.63 -5.88
C ALA A 244 -6.17 -4.50 -5.29
N GLN A 245 -5.47 -4.00 -4.28
CA GLN A 245 -4.50 -4.80 -3.54
C GLN A 245 -5.18 -6.00 -2.88
N ALA A 246 -6.41 -5.83 -2.40
CA ALA A 246 -7.25 -6.91 -1.88
C ALA A 246 -7.42 -8.06 -2.89
N GLN A 247 -7.65 -7.75 -4.18
CA GLN A 247 -7.75 -8.74 -5.24
C GLN A 247 -6.43 -9.49 -5.45
N ILE A 248 -5.31 -8.78 -5.42
CA ILE A 248 -3.97 -9.36 -5.58
C ILE A 248 -3.65 -10.31 -4.40
N LEU A 249 -4.00 -9.91 -3.19
CA LEU A 249 -3.75 -10.69 -1.97
C LEU A 249 -4.66 -11.91 -1.84
N TRP A 250 -5.83 -11.89 -2.46
CA TRP A 250 -6.87 -12.90 -2.27
C TRP A 250 -6.40 -14.33 -2.54
N ASP A 251 -5.67 -14.55 -3.64
CA ASP A 251 -5.16 -15.88 -3.99
C ASP A 251 -4.21 -16.44 -2.91
N TYR A 252 -3.38 -15.57 -2.34
CA TYR A 252 -2.42 -15.94 -1.29
C TYR A 252 -3.11 -16.21 0.05
N VAL A 253 -4.19 -15.49 0.34
CA VAL A 253 -5.02 -15.72 1.53
C VAL A 253 -5.75 -17.05 1.42
N ILE A 254 -6.31 -17.40 0.26
CA ILE A 254 -6.90 -18.72 0.01
C ILE A 254 -5.86 -19.82 0.19
N HIS A 255 -4.67 -19.67 -0.40
CA HIS A 255 -3.58 -20.63 -0.23
C HIS A 255 -3.20 -20.83 1.22
N PHE A 256 -3.08 -19.77 1.98
CA PHE A 256 -2.82 -19.86 3.42
C PHE A 256 -3.93 -20.60 4.15
N GLY A 257 -5.20 -20.31 3.80
CA GLY A 257 -6.37 -21.01 4.34
C GLY A 257 -6.32 -22.53 4.08
N GLN A 258 -6.02 -22.92 2.84
CA GLN A 258 -5.86 -24.31 2.43
C GLN A 258 -4.71 -25.03 3.17
N CYS A 259 -3.55 -24.36 3.29
CA CYS A 259 -2.43 -24.89 4.07
C CYS A 259 -2.83 -25.14 5.53
N ARG A 260 -3.56 -24.21 6.13
CA ARG A 260 -4.05 -24.33 7.52
C ARG A 260 -5.05 -25.45 7.69
N GLU A 261 -6.01 -25.60 6.77
CA GLU A 261 -6.99 -26.69 6.78
C GLU A 261 -6.30 -28.06 6.61
N ALA A 262 -5.40 -28.18 5.61
CA ALA A 262 -4.64 -29.40 5.39
C ALA A 262 -3.81 -29.77 6.63
N THR A 263 -3.18 -28.78 7.27
CA THR A 263 -2.43 -28.98 8.51
C THR A 263 -3.36 -29.47 9.64
N ALA A 264 -4.50 -28.84 9.81
CA ALA A 264 -5.49 -29.24 10.82
C ALA A 264 -6.02 -30.66 10.58
N GLU A 265 -6.28 -31.02 9.32
CA GLU A 265 -6.66 -32.39 8.94
C GLU A 265 -5.57 -33.40 9.27
N LEU A 266 -4.31 -33.10 8.92
CA LEU A 266 -3.17 -33.98 9.23
C LEU A 266 -3.02 -34.14 10.75
N VAL A 267 -3.14 -33.09 11.53
CA VAL A 267 -3.12 -33.16 13.00
C VAL A 267 -4.26 -34.04 13.51
N THR A 268 -5.45 -33.92 12.95
CA THR A 268 -6.63 -34.71 13.36
C THR A 268 -6.48 -36.16 12.96
N LYS A 269 -5.88 -36.43 11.79
CA LYS A 269 -5.66 -37.77 11.23
C LYS A 269 -4.25 -38.32 11.53
N GLN A 270 -3.56 -37.78 12.53
CA GLN A 270 -2.15 -38.09 12.86
C GLN A 270 -1.87 -39.59 13.01
N SER A 271 -2.81 -40.36 13.47
CA SER A 271 -2.69 -41.80 13.59
C SER A 271 -3.77 -42.50 12.78
N MET A 272 -3.35 -43.21 11.76
CA MET A 272 -4.23 -44.11 11.04
C MET A 272 -4.07 -45.51 11.60
N THR A 273 -5.15 -46.06 12.18
CA THR A 273 -5.17 -47.44 12.65
C THR A 273 -5.55 -48.33 11.48
N VAL A 274 -4.65 -49.20 11.07
CA VAL A 274 -4.91 -50.19 10.03
C VAL A 274 -5.13 -51.50 10.70
N VAL A 275 -6.33 -52.06 10.51
CA VAL A 275 -6.67 -53.40 10.94
C VAL A 275 -6.46 -54.34 9.76
N LYS A 276 -5.50 -55.24 9.87
CA LYS A 276 -5.25 -56.27 8.87
C LYS A 276 -6.19 -57.45 9.19
N THR A 277 -7.06 -57.78 8.27
CA THR A 277 -7.97 -58.94 8.37
C THR A 277 -8.02 -59.62 7.02
N ASN A 278 -8.50 -60.88 6.98
CA ASN A 278 -8.66 -61.61 5.74
C ASN A 278 -9.85 -61.08 4.91
N MET A 279 -9.65 -59.98 4.21
CA MET A 279 -10.66 -59.24 3.43
C MET A 279 -11.34 -60.14 2.38
N THR A 280 -10.59 -61.08 1.78
CA THR A 280 -11.12 -61.98 0.73
C THR A 280 -12.21 -62.87 1.30
N GLU A 281 -11.96 -63.43 2.46
CA GLU A 281 -12.92 -64.34 3.11
C GLU A 281 -14.11 -63.60 3.66
N THR A 282 -13.90 -62.44 4.28
CA THR A 282 -14.92 -61.55 4.82
C THR A 282 -15.86 -61.01 3.73
N LEU A 283 -15.36 -60.65 2.56
CA LEU A 283 -16.18 -60.13 1.45
C LEU A 283 -17.05 -61.20 0.76
N PHE A 284 -16.58 -62.46 0.73
CA PHE A 284 -17.31 -63.55 0.09
C PHE A 284 -18.32 -64.23 1.02
N GLN A 285 -18.26 -64.01 2.33
CA GLN A 285 -19.27 -64.54 3.28
C GLN A 285 -20.55 -63.71 3.19
N LYS A 286 -21.70 -64.43 3.29
CA LYS A 286 -23.03 -63.81 3.24
C LYS A 286 -23.27 -62.92 4.48
N GLY A 287 -23.23 -61.59 4.29
CA GLY A 287 -23.37 -60.60 5.37
C GLY A 287 -22.03 -60.06 5.90
N GLY A 288 -20.86 -60.51 5.41
CA GLY A 288 -19.55 -60.12 5.92
C GLY A 288 -19.22 -58.63 5.80
N THR A 289 -19.74 -57.95 4.76
CA THR A 289 -19.58 -56.49 4.63
C THR A 289 -20.32 -55.73 5.73
N ALA A 290 -21.54 -56.14 6.12
CA ALA A 290 -22.30 -55.47 7.16
C ALA A 290 -21.69 -55.68 8.56
N ASP A 291 -21.11 -56.85 8.79
CA ASP A 291 -20.42 -57.17 10.05
C ASP A 291 -19.06 -56.39 10.13
N LEU A 292 -18.35 -56.26 9.01
CA LEU A 292 -17.14 -55.43 8.92
C LEU A 292 -17.46 -53.96 9.19
N ASP A 293 -18.48 -53.42 8.55
CA ASP A 293 -18.89 -52.01 8.76
C ASP A 293 -19.30 -51.75 10.23
N ARG A 294 -20.06 -52.68 10.82
CA ARG A 294 -20.44 -52.61 12.23
C ARG A 294 -19.24 -52.63 13.16
N ARG A 295 -18.22 -53.45 12.84
CA ARG A 295 -17.02 -53.57 13.61
C ARG A 295 -16.15 -52.33 13.47
N MET A 296 -16.01 -51.77 12.24
CA MET A 296 -15.30 -50.52 11.99
C MET A 296 -15.96 -49.33 12.70
N LEU A 297 -17.29 -49.27 12.72
CA LEU A 297 -18.03 -48.26 13.48
C LEU A 297 -17.81 -48.38 14.99
N LEU A 298 -17.77 -49.57 15.53
CA LEU A 298 -17.43 -49.82 16.94
C LEU A 298 -15.99 -49.38 17.25
N MET A 299 -15.05 -49.78 16.41
CA MET A 299 -13.64 -49.35 16.55
C MET A 299 -13.50 -47.82 16.48
N ALA A 300 -14.17 -47.16 15.54
CA ALA A 300 -14.19 -45.71 15.43
C ALA A 300 -14.80 -45.03 16.67
N LYS A 301 -15.86 -45.60 17.22
CA LYS A 301 -16.55 -45.11 18.42
C LYS A 301 -15.68 -45.24 19.69
N TYR A 302 -14.94 -46.33 19.83
CA TYR A 302 -14.11 -46.61 21.01
C TYR A 302 -12.68 -46.09 20.89
N ARG A 303 -12.25 -45.61 19.70
CA ARG A 303 -10.95 -45.02 19.50
C ARG A 303 -10.75 -43.69 20.24
N ASN A 304 -11.84 -43.00 20.58
CA ASN A 304 -11.77 -41.76 21.34
C ASN A 304 -11.71 -42.07 22.83
N ASN A 305 -10.57 -41.72 23.43
CA ASN A 305 -10.30 -41.72 24.87
C ASN A 305 -10.15 -43.08 25.58
N SER A 306 -8.93 -43.58 25.66
CA SER A 306 -8.46 -44.58 26.63
C SER A 306 -9.09 -45.97 26.55
N SER A 307 -9.72 -46.34 25.46
CA SER A 307 -10.37 -47.64 25.29
C SER A 307 -9.44 -48.67 24.65
N CYS A 308 -9.29 -49.80 25.29
CA CYS A 308 -8.66 -50.97 24.70
C CYS A 308 -9.58 -51.54 23.63
N VAL A 309 -9.06 -51.73 22.42
CA VAL A 309 -9.75 -52.44 21.34
C VAL A 309 -9.31 -53.91 21.41
N ALA A 310 -10.25 -54.81 21.57
CA ALA A 310 -9.99 -56.24 21.47
C ALA A 310 -9.96 -56.67 19.99
N ILE A 311 -8.90 -57.30 19.57
CA ILE A 311 -8.70 -57.87 18.23
C ILE A 311 -8.58 -59.38 18.34
N ASP A 312 -8.86 -60.09 17.24
CA ASP A 312 -8.61 -61.53 17.19
C ASP A 312 -7.11 -61.82 17.11
N LYS A 313 -6.65 -62.74 17.95
CA LYS A 313 -5.25 -63.01 18.09
C LYS A 313 -4.62 -63.67 16.85
N GLU A 314 -5.39 -64.45 16.09
CA GLU A 314 -4.89 -65.25 15.01
C GLU A 314 -5.16 -64.67 13.62
N GLU A 315 -6.25 -63.87 13.48
CA GLU A 315 -6.73 -63.37 12.19
C GLU A 315 -6.54 -61.88 11.99
N GLU A 316 -6.22 -61.13 13.04
CA GLU A 316 -6.15 -59.68 12.97
C GLU A 316 -4.84 -59.11 13.53
N ASP A 317 -4.26 -58.18 12.83
CA ASP A 317 -3.13 -57.38 13.26
C ASP A 317 -3.47 -55.89 13.16
N VAL A 318 -3.10 -55.14 14.18
CA VAL A 318 -3.38 -53.68 14.23
C VAL A 318 -2.03 -52.94 14.12
N VAL A 319 -1.89 -52.21 13.05
CA VAL A 319 -0.73 -51.34 12.83
C VAL A 319 -1.16 -49.89 12.94
N ASN A 320 -0.51 -49.15 13.82
CA ASN A 320 -0.69 -47.72 13.90
C ASN A 320 0.34 -47.02 13.03
N ILE A 321 -0.11 -46.36 11.95
CA ILE A 321 0.71 -45.60 11.06
C ILE A 321 0.65 -44.13 11.53
N SER A 322 1.74 -43.62 12.09
CA SER A 322 1.87 -42.20 12.44
C SER A 322 2.48 -41.43 11.27
N VAL A 323 1.85 -40.33 10.88
CA VAL A 323 2.39 -39.42 9.88
C VAL A 323 3.36 -38.45 10.58
N PRO A 324 4.61 -38.31 10.09
CA PRO A 324 5.55 -37.35 10.67
C PRO A 324 5.05 -35.93 10.45
N MET A 325 5.05 -35.12 11.53
CA MET A 325 4.58 -33.72 11.52
C MET A 325 5.70 -32.71 11.31
N THR A 326 6.93 -33.19 11.06
CA THR A 326 8.07 -32.33 10.78
C THR A 326 7.84 -31.49 9.52
N GLY A 327 8.02 -30.18 9.61
CA GLY A 327 7.89 -29.24 8.48
C GLY A 327 6.52 -28.59 8.28
N LEU A 328 5.47 -29.03 8.99
CA LEU A 328 4.14 -28.40 8.84
C LEU A 328 4.10 -26.93 9.28
N THR A 329 4.84 -26.59 10.31
CA THR A 329 4.99 -25.20 10.78
C THR A 329 5.69 -24.33 9.74
N ASP A 330 6.67 -24.90 9.03
CA ASP A 330 7.43 -24.17 8.01
C ASP A 330 6.56 -23.85 6.78
N VAL A 331 5.66 -24.76 6.38
CA VAL A 331 4.72 -24.51 5.27
C VAL A 331 3.76 -23.35 5.59
N GLY A 332 3.18 -23.33 6.79
CA GLY A 332 2.31 -22.22 7.22
C GLY A 332 3.04 -20.89 7.30
N ARG A 333 4.28 -20.91 7.79
CA ARG A 333 5.14 -19.72 7.85
C ARG A 333 5.51 -19.23 6.46
N GLN A 334 5.91 -20.11 5.55
CA GLN A 334 6.23 -19.76 4.16
C GLN A 334 5.03 -19.11 3.44
N ALA A 335 3.83 -19.61 3.67
CA ALA A 335 2.62 -19.02 3.08
C ALA A 335 2.37 -17.58 3.58
N LEU A 336 2.64 -17.29 4.86
CA LEU A 336 2.56 -15.94 5.41
C LEU A 336 3.70 -15.03 4.90
N GLU A 337 4.91 -15.56 4.72
CA GLU A 337 6.04 -14.83 4.13
C GLU A 337 5.75 -14.43 2.68
N PHE A 338 5.11 -15.29 1.89
CA PHE A 338 4.64 -14.93 0.55
C PHE A 338 3.60 -13.80 0.57
N LEU A 339 2.66 -13.84 1.51
CA LEU A 339 1.67 -12.77 1.68
C LEU A 339 2.35 -11.44 1.98
N ALA A 340 3.33 -11.43 2.88
CA ALA A 340 4.12 -10.25 3.23
C ALA A 340 4.92 -9.72 2.02
N CYS A 341 5.54 -10.62 1.25
CA CYS A 341 6.28 -10.29 0.04
C CYS A 341 5.39 -9.60 -1.02
N ILE A 342 4.21 -10.14 -1.29
CA ILE A 342 3.26 -9.57 -2.26
C ILE A 342 2.71 -8.22 -1.80
N ASN A 343 2.52 -8.06 -0.50
CA ASN A 343 2.14 -6.77 0.08
C ASN A 343 3.32 -5.79 0.17
N ARG A 344 4.54 -6.24 -0.12
CA ARG A 344 5.79 -5.47 0.02
C ARG A 344 6.01 -4.91 1.43
N THR A 345 5.42 -5.57 2.42
CA THR A 345 5.55 -5.20 3.83
C THR A 345 6.43 -6.22 4.53
N PRO A 346 7.48 -5.83 5.25
CA PRO A 346 8.33 -6.77 5.98
C PRO A 346 7.52 -7.65 6.93
N ALA A 347 7.87 -8.93 7.01
CA ALA A 347 7.18 -9.88 7.89
C ALA A 347 7.26 -9.47 9.36
N VAL A 348 8.32 -8.80 9.77
CA VAL A 348 8.47 -8.23 11.13
C VAL A 348 7.33 -7.25 11.42
N LYS A 349 7.02 -6.37 10.47
CA LYS A 349 5.99 -5.34 10.66
C LYS A 349 4.58 -5.89 10.51
N LEU A 350 4.36 -6.75 9.51
CA LEU A 350 3.02 -7.29 9.23
C LEU A 350 2.61 -8.38 10.24
N LEU A 351 3.54 -9.24 10.61
CA LEU A 351 3.27 -10.44 11.39
C LEU A 351 3.83 -10.39 12.82
N GLY A 352 4.68 -9.41 13.14
CA GLY A 352 5.39 -9.33 14.41
C GLY A 352 6.39 -10.47 14.63
N ILE A 353 6.85 -11.10 13.55
CA ILE A 353 7.75 -12.26 13.60
C ILE A 353 9.14 -11.83 13.18
N SER A 354 10.15 -12.07 14.01
CA SER A 354 11.54 -11.83 13.63
C SER A 354 11.97 -12.75 12.49
N PRO A 355 12.59 -12.22 11.42
CA PRO A 355 13.06 -13.04 10.32
C PRO A 355 14.13 -14.03 10.81
N SER A 356 14.08 -15.28 10.33
CA SER A 356 15.13 -16.25 10.58
C SER A 356 16.22 -16.07 9.52
N GLY A 357 17.42 -15.66 9.91
CA GLY A 357 18.53 -15.51 8.97
C GLY A 357 19.61 -14.54 9.45
N PHE A 358 20.50 -14.15 8.54
CA PHE A 358 21.65 -13.29 8.82
C PHE A 358 21.28 -11.87 9.28
N ASN A 359 20.09 -11.35 8.94
CA ASN A 359 19.55 -10.06 9.39
C ASN A 359 18.49 -10.27 10.48
N ALA A 360 18.92 -10.68 11.66
CA ALA A 360 18.02 -10.97 12.79
C ALA A 360 17.23 -9.73 13.29
N THR A 361 17.69 -8.51 13.00
CA THR A 361 17.02 -7.26 13.40
C THR A 361 15.95 -6.79 12.41
N GLY A 362 16.03 -7.19 11.12
CA GLY A 362 15.09 -6.73 10.08
C GLY A 362 15.17 -5.22 9.78
N GLU A 363 16.18 -4.52 10.30
CA GLU A 363 16.30 -3.06 10.21
C GLU A 363 16.47 -2.58 8.77
N SER A 364 17.29 -3.28 7.96
CA SER A 364 17.44 -2.99 6.53
C SER A 364 16.14 -3.16 5.75
N ASP A 365 15.32 -4.17 6.13
CA ASP A 365 14.05 -4.44 5.47
C ASP A 365 13.02 -3.34 5.80
N ILE A 366 13.04 -2.85 7.04
CA ILE A 366 12.20 -1.72 7.48
C ILE A 366 12.59 -0.45 6.74
N ARG A 367 13.90 -0.17 6.57
CA ARG A 367 14.37 1.02 5.83
C ARG A 367 13.92 0.96 4.36
N ASN A 368 14.14 -0.16 3.67
CA ASN A 368 13.67 -0.37 2.30
C ASN A 368 12.14 -0.23 2.18
N TYR A 369 11.42 -0.66 3.19
CA TYR A 369 9.97 -0.50 3.25
C TYR A 369 9.56 0.95 3.38
N TYR A 370 10.21 1.76 4.23
CA TYR A 370 9.91 3.18 4.36
C TYR A 370 10.22 3.97 3.09
N ASP A 371 11.31 3.62 2.39
CA ASP A 371 11.59 4.18 1.06
C ASP A 371 10.49 3.85 0.06
N HIS A 372 9.97 2.61 0.11
CA HIS A 372 8.84 2.20 -0.70
C HIS A 372 7.57 2.99 -0.36
N ILE A 373 7.24 3.15 0.93
CA ILE A 373 6.09 3.94 1.38
C ILE A 373 6.22 5.40 0.92
N ARG A 374 7.39 6.03 1.05
CA ARG A 374 7.63 7.39 0.55
C ARG A 374 7.36 7.50 -0.95
N SER A 375 7.86 6.56 -1.74
CA SER A 375 7.56 6.50 -3.17
C SER A 375 6.06 6.33 -3.46
N GLN A 376 5.33 5.58 -2.64
CA GLN A 376 3.88 5.44 -2.76
C GLN A 376 3.13 6.71 -2.37
N GLN A 377 3.56 7.41 -1.32
CA GLN A 377 3.00 8.71 -0.94
C GLN A 377 3.09 9.73 -2.09
N GLU A 378 4.27 9.84 -2.72
CA GLU A 378 4.47 10.75 -3.86
C GLU A 378 3.61 10.36 -5.06
N LYS A 379 3.56 9.08 -5.41
CA LYS A 379 2.81 8.58 -6.58
C LYS A 379 1.31 8.67 -6.40
N LEU A 380 0.81 8.31 -5.21
CA LEU A 380 -0.62 8.24 -4.96
C LEU A 380 -1.19 9.60 -4.59
N PHE A 381 -0.53 10.31 -3.67
CA PHE A 381 -1.06 11.54 -3.10
C PHE A 381 -0.55 12.81 -3.80
N GLY A 382 0.60 12.78 -4.48
CA GLY A 382 1.28 13.98 -4.96
C GLY A 382 0.39 14.90 -5.80
N ASP A 383 -0.23 14.38 -6.86
CA ASP A 383 -1.12 15.18 -7.71
C ASP A 383 -2.40 15.61 -6.99
N GLY A 384 -2.99 14.68 -6.20
CA GLY A 384 -4.19 14.98 -5.41
C GLY A 384 -3.93 16.04 -4.35
N MET A 385 -2.82 15.94 -3.65
CA MET A 385 -2.43 16.91 -2.63
C MET A 385 -2.17 18.30 -3.21
N ARG A 386 -1.57 18.38 -4.40
CA ARG A 386 -1.40 19.66 -5.13
C ARG A 386 -2.75 20.32 -5.42
N VAL A 387 -3.73 19.56 -5.88
CA VAL A 387 -5.10 20.08 -6.12
C VAL A 387 -5.74 20.54 -4.82
N ILE A 388 -5.61 19.77 -3.74
CA ILE A 388 -6.12 20.14 -2.41
C ILE A 388 -5.48 21.44 -1.94
N LEU A 389 -4.15 21.57 -2.02
CA LEU A 389 -3.44 22.80 -1.65
C LEU A 389 -3.90 24.01 -2.48
N HIS A 390 -4.09 23.88 -3.79
CA HIS A 390 -4.61 24.95 -4.62
C HIS A 390 -6.02 25.38 -4.18
N CYS A 391 -6.90 24.42 -3.86
CA CYS A 391 -8.23 24.73 -3.33
C CYS A 391 -8.17 25.47 -1.99
N LEU A 392 -7.28 25.05 -1.09
CA LEU A 392 -7.11 25.67 0.22
C LEU A 392 -6.48 27.08 0.12
N GLN A 393 -5.53 27.28 -0.78
CA GLN A 393 -4.96 28.61 -1.04
C GLN A 393 -6.01 29.59 -1.57
N LEU A 394 -6.85 29.15 -2.53
CA LEU A 394 -7.95 29.96 -3.02
C LEU A 394 -8.97 30.26 -1.93
N HIS A 395 -9.25 29.29 -1.06
CA HIS A 395 -10.13 29.44 0.10
C HIS A 395 -9.58 30.46 1.13
N ALA A 396 -8.26 30.42 1.37
CA ALA A 396 -7.60 31.25 2.38
C ALA A 396 -7.24 32.66 1.90
N PHE A 397 -6.73 32.74 0.66
CA PHE A 397 -6.05 33.95 0.12
C PHE A 397 -6.66 34.46 -1.18
N GLY A 398 -7.55 33.71 -1.82
CA GLY A 398 -8.12 34.06 -3.14
C GLY A 398 -7.12 34.01 -4.30
N LYS A 399 -5.89 33.58 -4.04
CA LYS A 399 -4.81 33.45 -5.04
C LYS A 399 -4.05 32.13 -4.82
N VAL A 400 -3.45 31.61 -5.88
CA VAL A 400 -2.58 30.43 -5.82
C VAL A 400 -1.13 30.88 -5.89
N ASP A 401 -0.32 30.43 -4.96
CA ASP A 401 1.12 30.62 -4.93
C ASP A 401 1.78 29.30 -5.32
N PRO A 402 2.51 29.25 -6.46
CA PRO A 402 3.17 28.03 -6.93
C PRO A 402 4.41 27.67 -6.11
N SER A 403 4.96 28.58 -5.30
CA SER A 403 6.12 28.33 -4.43
C SER A 403 5.78 27.46 -3.23
N MET A 404 4.48 27.39 -2.88
CA MET A 404 3.99 26.59 -1.76
C MET A 404 3.90 25.11 -2.16
N VAL A 405 4.63 24.28 -1.44
CA VAL A 405 4.68 22.83 -1.64
C VAL A 405 4.37 22.09 -0.35
N PHE A 406 3.89 20.86 -0.48
CA PHE A 406 3.71 19.95 0.65
C PHE A 406 4.84 18.93 0.64
N GLU A 407 5.54 18.81 1.74
CA GLU A 407 6.61 17.84 1.92
C GLU A 407 6.21 16.82 2.99
N TRP A 408 6.38 15.54 2.67
CA TRP A 408 6.15 14.44 3.61
C TRP A 408 7.29 14.36 4.61
N ASN A 409 6.96 14.18 5.89
CA ASN A 409 7.94 13.91 6.92
C ASN A 409 8.57 12.52 6.72
N GLU A 410 9.77 12.34 7.21
CA GLU A 410 10.46 11.05 7.15
C GLU A 410 9.78 10.03 8.09
N LEU A 411 9.69 8.78 7.62
CA LEU A 411 8.99 7.70 8.33
C LEU A 411 9.90 6.95 9.32
N GLY A 412 11.21 7.15 9.25
CA GLY A 412 12.17 6.53 10.16
C GLY A 412 12.07 7.19 11.54
N ASP A 413 11.90 6.42 12.59
CA ASP A 413 12.41 6.83 13.89
C ASP A 413 13.93 6.81 13.72
N ASP A 414 14.52 7.96 13.43
CA ASP A 414 15.95 8.09 13.64
C ASP A 414 16.16 7.79 15.12
N ASP A 415 16.77 6.64 15.38
CA ASP A 415 17.13 6.23 16.73
C ASP A 415 17.83 7.44 17.37
N GLU A 416 17.32 7.94 18.49
CA GLU A 416 17.90 9.12 19.17
C GLU A 416 19.42 8.97 19.30
N GLN A 417 19.91 7.72 19.41
CA GLN A 417 21.32 7.38 19.38
C GLN A 417 21.96 7.58 17.99
N ALA A 418 21.24 7.30 16.91
CA ALA A 418 21.73 7.52 15.55
C ALA A 418 21.81 9.02 15.25
N ILE A 419 20.80 9.80 15.64
CA ILE A 419 20.80 11.27 15.52
C ILE A 419 21.96 11.84 16.35
N ALA A 420 22.12 11.42 17.60
CA ALA A 420 23.22 11.86 18.45
C ALA A 420 24.61 11.50 17.89
N ASN A 421 24.75 10.32 17.28
CA ASN A 421 25.99 9.91 16.61
C ASN A 421 26.28 10.73 15.35
N ILE A 422 25.23 11.03 14.54
CA ILE A 422 25.37 11.89 13.36
C ILE A 422 25.75 13.30 13.79
N GLN A 423 25.11 13.87 14.80
CA GLN A 423 25.45 15.18 15.35
C GLN A 423 26.87 15.21 15.88
N LYS A 424 27.28 14.19 16.63
CA LYS A 424 28.66 14.05 17.10
C LYS A 424 29.65 13.98 15.94
N THR A 425 29.38 13.17 14.93
CA THR A 425 30.25 13.02 13.75
C THR A 425 30.34 14.33 12.97
N LYS A 426 29.24 15.07 12.82
CA LYS A 426 29.23 16.41 12.20
C LYS A 426 30.07 17.38 13.04
N ALA A 427 29.88 17.44 14.35
CA ALA A 427 30.65 18.29 15.25
C ALA A 427 32.17 17.96 15.22
N ASP A 428 32.53 16.68 15.25
CA ASP A 428 33.91 16.20 15.11
C ASP A 428 34.51 16.59 13.74
N THR A 429 33.73 16.55 12.68
CA THR A 429 34.14 16.93 11.32
C THR A 429 34.38 18.43 11.24
N VAL A 430 33.45 19.26 11.74
CA VAL A 430 33.59 20.73 11.78
C VAL A 430 34.77 21.10 12.70
N GLY A 431 34.94 20.47 13.86
CA GLY A 431 36.09 20.66 14.74
C GLY A 431 37.41 20.37 14.04
N SER A 432 37.48 19.25 13.28
CA SER A 432 38.70 18.88 12.55
C SER A 432 39.04 19.86 11.39
N TYR A 433 38.04 20.47 10.77
CA TYR A 433 38.25 21.50 9.76
C TYR A 433 38.73 22.84 10.36
N LEU A 434 38.19 23.17 11.55
CA LEU A 434 38.67 24.33 12.34
C LEU A 434 40.13 24.16 12.78
N ASP A 435 40.50 22.99 13.35
CA ASP A 435 41.85 22.67 13.80
C ASP A 435 42.87 22.70 12.66
N ARG A 436 42.46 22.36 11.45
CA ARG A 436 43.29 22.40 10.25
C ARG A 436 43.27 23.75 9.52
N ASN A 437 42.60 24.79 10.05
CA ASN A 437 42.41 26.08 9.46
C ASN A 437 41.80 26.01 8.02
N ILE A 438 40.96 25.05 7.75
CA ILE A 438 40.27 24.90 6.45
C ILE A 438 39.08 25.83 6.39
N ILE A 439 38.37 26.01 7.51
CA ILE A 439 37.22 26.90 7.68
C ILE A 439 37.50 27.89 8.82
N SER A 440 36.92 29.08 8.72
CA SER A 440 36.99 30.08 9.80
C SER A 440 35.98 29.77 10.89
N GLN A 441 36.14 30.38 12.08
CA GLN A 441 35.17 30.24 13.19
C GLN A 441 33.79 30.78 12.78
N GLU A 442 33.72 31.82 11.97
CA GLU A 442 32.50 32.41 11.44
C GLU A 442 31.77 31.42 10.51
N GLU A 443 32.52 30.81 9.57
CA GLU A 443 31.96 29.82 8.65
C GLU A 443 31.48 28.56 9.38
N ALA A 444 32.20 28.07 10.38
CA ALA A 444 31.81 26.95 11.20
C ALA A 444 30.51 27.24 11.98
N ARG A 445 30.41 28.47 12.51
CA ARG A 445 29.20 28.90 13.24
C ARG A 445 28.00 29.04 12.30
N GLN A 446 28.14 29.61 11.13
CA GLN A 446 27.10 29.65 10.12
C GLN A 446 26.67 28.25 9.67
N PHE A 447 27.63 27.34 9.53
CA PHE A 447 27.32 25.94 9.19
C PHE A 447 26.48 25.27 10.26
N ILE A 448 26.79 25.47 11.55
CA ILE A 448 26.04 24.89 12.66
C ILE A 448 24.68 25.58 12.85
N ALA A 449 24.61 26.90 12.67
CA ALA A 449 23.37 27.68 12.76
C ALA A 449 22.33 27.29 11.66
N ASN A 450 22.83 26.96 10.46
CA ASN A 450 21.99 26.52 9.34
C ASN A 450 21.60 25.04 9.40
N ASP A 451 22.15 24.25 10.30
CA ASP A 451 21.76 22.84 10.48
C ASP A 451 20.55 22.74 11.42
N GLU A 452 19.36 22.58 10.85
CA GLU A 452 18.09 22.41 11.59
C GLU A 452 18.13 21.26 12.61
N ASN A 453 19.01 20.28 12.40
CA ASN A 453 19.22 19.13 13.29
C ASN A 453 20.32 19.34 14.33
N SER A 454 20.94 20.52 14.41
CA SER A 454 22.01 20.79 15.39
C SER A 454 21.51 20.80 16.84
N GLY A 455 20.22 21.06 17.06
CA GLY A 455 19.62 21.23 18.40
C GLY A 455 20.14 22.48 19.14
N LEU A 456 20.95 23.31 18.50
CA LEU A 456 21.54 24.50 19.05
C LEU A 456 20.93 25.74 18.38
N ASN A 457 20.32 26.61 19.15
CA ASN A 457 19.85 27.91 18.65
C ASN A 457 20.99 28.94 18.77
N ILE A 458 21.84 29.00 17.76
CA ILE A 458 23.01 29.84 17.72
C ILE A 458 22.72 31.02 16.78
N ASP A 459 22.97 32.25 17.25
CA ASP A 459 23.00 33.44 16.38
C ASP A 459 24.28 33.39 15.56
N PRO A 460 24.22 33.36 14.21
CA PRO A 460 25.40 33.28 13.37
C PRO A 460 26.31 34.50 13.50
N ASP A 461 25.77 35.67 13.88
CA ASP A 461 26.51 36.95 13.94
C ASP A 461 27.10 37.26 15.34
N ASP A 462 26.69 36.52 16.39
CA ASP A 462 27.16 36.70 17.76
C ASP A 462 28.40 35.83 18.04
N LEU A 463 29.56 36.30 17.72
CA LEU A 463 30.86 35.64 18.02
C LEU A 463 31.18 35.78 19.52
N PRO A 464 31.42 34.69 20.25
CA PRO A 464 31.87 34.78 21.63
C PRO A 464 33.23 35.46 21.71
N GLU A 465 33.38 36.43 22.63
CA GLU A 465 34.67 37.03 22.88
C GLU A 465 35.69 35.96 23.26
N PRO A 466 36.91 35.97 22.68
CA PRO A 466 37.94 35.01 23.05
C PRO A 466 38.26 35.12 24.54
N PRO A 467 38.43 34.00 25.26
CA PRO A 467 38.73 34.02 26.69
C PRO A 467 40.00 34.85 26.93
N GLU A 468 39.94 35.78 27.89
CA GLU A 468 41.01 36.75 28.20
C GLU A 468 42.35 36.07 28.64
N GLU A 469 42.39 34.76 28.86
CA GLU A 469 43.58 34.00 29.28
C GLU A 469 44.64 33.83 28.17
N SER A 470 44.32 34.05 26.91
CA SER A 470 45.29 33.85 25.79
C SER A 470 46.17 35.09 25.49
N MET A 471 45.92 36.25 26.10
CA MET A 471 46.72 37.45 25.86
C MET A 471 47.89 37.67 26.83
N ASN A 472 48.06 36.85 27.90
CA ASN A 472 49.07 37.09 28.89
C ASN A 472 50.29 36.17 28.85
N GLU A 473 50.38 35.19 27.98
CA GLU A 473 51.57 34.32 27.86
C GLU A 473 52.55 34.72 26.72
N GLY A 474 52.29 35.82 26.02
CA GLY A 474 53.10 36.24 24.86
C GLY A 474 54.18 37.28 25.11
N MET A 475 54.39 37.79 26.36
CA MET A 475 55.37 38.87 26.61
C MET A 475 56.09 38.68 27.95
N ASN A 476 56.87 37.64 28.06
CA ASN A 476 58.07 37.60 28.95
C ASN A 476 58.73 36.23 28.83
N ASP A 477 59.58 36.02 27.84
CA ASP A 477 60.78 35.20 27.98
C ASP A 477 61.73 35.43 26.81
N GLU A 478 62.48 36.49 26.89
CA GLU A 478 63.78 36.59 26.28
C GLU A 478 64.77 35.72 27.10
N GLN A 479 64.58 34.42 27.10
CA GLN A 479 65.65 33.45 27.47
C GLN A 479 65.48 32.20 26.61
N GLY A 480 66.34 32.20 25.58
CA GLY A 480 66.74 31.10 24.73
C GLY A 480 66.18 29.70 24.93
N PHE A 481 65.12 29.38 24.20
CA PHE A 481 64.71 27.98 24.03
C PHE A 481 65.73 27.28 23.12
N ARG A 482 66.67 26.50 23.74
CA ARG A 482 67.51 25.53 23.03
C ARG A 482 66.74 24.23 22.91
N PRO A 483 66.45 23.77 21.69
CA PRO A 483 65.76 22.50 21.51
C PRO A 483 66.68 21.34 21.93
N LYS A 484 66.14 20.40 22.68
CA LYS A 484 66.80 19.23 23.28
C LYS A 484 67.60 18.33 22.34
N TRP A 485 67.40 18.44 21.04
CA TRP A 485 68.15 17.66 20.04
C TRP A 485 69.58 18.16 19.78
N LEU A 486 69.92 19.38 20.22
CA LEU A 486 71.24 19.93 20.16
C LEU A 486 72.18 19.50 21.33
N GLU A 487 71.64 18.93 22.39
CA GLU A 487 72.42 18.37 23.50
C GLU A 487 72.90 16.95 23.20
N ASP A 488 72.19 16.20 22.40
CA ASP A 488 72.57 14.82 22.03
C ASP A 488 73.72 14.71 21.00
N GLU A 489 74.08 15.80 20.28
CA GLU A 489 75.19 15.80 19.37
C GLU A 489 76.57 16.07 20.06
N GLN A 490 76.59 16.70 21.23
CA GLN A 490 77.86 16.90 21.95
C GLN A 490 78.29 15.69 22.78
N GLU A 491 77.41 14.83 23.21
CA GLU A 491 77.76 13.58 23.91
C GLU A 491 78.25 12.46 22.99
N ARG A 492 77.99 12.53 21.71
CA ARG A 492 78.50 11.52 20.73
C ARG A 492 79.94 11.74 20.23
N SER A 493 80.52 12.90 20.53
CA SER A 493 81.90 13.22 20.05
C SER A 493 83.03 12.88 21.06
N THR A 494 82.72 12.28 22.19
CA THR A 494 83.70 11.99 23.25
C THR A 494 83.86 10.51 23.59
N LEU A 495 83.64 9.59 22.68
CA LEU A 495 83.96 8.18 22.87
C LEU A 495 85.23 7.80 22.08
N PRO A 496 86.32 7.32 22.74
CA PRO A 496 87.56 6.98 22.02
C PRO A 496 87.40 5.60 21.29
N HIS A 497 87.99 5.61 20.10
CA HIS A 497 88.20 4.40 19.30
C HIS A 497 88.90 3.27 20.09
N ARG A 498 88.25 2.17 20.20
CA ARG A 498 88.90 0.85 20.25
C ARG A 498 88.06 -0.17 19.48
#